data_75da99a63b75a0a51d31d362a05659ec
#
_entry.id   75da99a63b75a0a51d31d362a05659ec
#
_cell.length_a   1.000
_cell.length_b   1.000
_cell.length_c   1.000
_cell.angle_alpha   90.00
_cell.angle_beta   90.00
_cell.angle_gamma   90.00
#
_symmetry.space_group_name_H-M   'P 1'
#
loop_
_entity.id
_entity.type
_entity.pdbx_description
1 polymer ?
#
loop_
_entity_poly.entity_id
_entity_poly.type
_entity_poly.pdbx_seq_one_letter_code
_entity_poly.pdbx_strand_id
1 'polypeptide(L)'
;MTATDDTRTLVVAERLVAPLPTPWVGRVLAAGAVIIALRLWWSTSALGPRLVRDLVIFVALPGLLAVRYGGDIGWRVDRTAVRNAALLAAFVAPFYVVGSTLPTVRAYYPAWRTTLALGEFLPHAVGLVLVAFAAETYYRGLLCVGLRELGPGCVLVSPVVYALMHTGKPPVELLLAGPTDVLFGAVDYNSGSILPSTVAHGAGLVLLDYLVLRDPVIPPDRVLASLRWLPVPL
;
A
#
# COMPACT_ATOMS: atom_id res chain seq x y z
N MET A 1 16.67 1.53 43.90
CA MET A 1 16.56 1.90 42.46
C MET A 1 17.63 1.13 41.72
N THR A 2 17.26 0.16 40.96
CA THR A 2 17.96 -1.11 40.75
C THR A 2 18.65 -1.15 39.38
N ALA A 3 19.84 -1.75 39.37
CA ALA A 3 20.72 -1.97 38.21
C ALA A 3 20.09 -2.77 37.04
N THR A 4 18.81 -3.15 37.09
CA THR A 4 18.08 -3.91 36.07
C THR A 4 17.52 -3.07 34.94
N ASP A 5 17.38 -1.75 35.12
CA ASP A 5 16.82 -0.86 34.07
C ASP A 5 17.89 -0.44 33.03
N ASP A 6 19.14 -0.32 33.51
CA ASP A 6 20.28 0.06 32.68
C ASP A 6 20.67 -1.07 31.69
N THR A 7 20.49 -2.32 32.09
CA THR A 7 20.80 -3.48 31.25
C THR A 7 19.83 -3.65 30.09
N ARG A 8 18.53 -3.30 30.30
CA ARG A 8 17.52 -3.35 29.22
C ARG A 8 17.74 -2.27 28.17
N THR A 9 18.12 -1.08 28.61
CA THR A 9 18.42 0.06 27.72
C THR A 9 19.66 -0.21 26.88
N LEU A 10 20.70 -0.82 27.46
CA LEU A 10 21.92 -1.23 26.74
C LEU A 10 21.65 -2.34 25.71
N VAL A 11 20.84 -3.34 26.04
CA VAL A 11 20.46 -4.43 25.11
C VAL A 11 19.61 -3.91 23.95
N VAL A 12 18.74 -2.92 24.19
CA VAL A 12 17.97 -2.27 23.10
C VAL A 12 18.89 -1.43 22.23
N ALA A 13 19.81 -0.67 22.82
CA ALA A 13 20.78 0.14 22.07
C ALA A 13 21.75 -0.73 21.24
N GLU A 14 22.25 -1.84 21.79
CA GLU A 14 23.05 -2.79 21.04
C GLU A 14 22.30 -3.43 19.85
N ARG A 15 21.00 -3.72 20.00
CA ARG A 15 20.17 -4.23 18.90
C ARG A 15 19.90 -3.19 17.84
N LEU A 16 19.84 -1.91 18.19
CA LEU A 16 19.64 -0.80 17.23
C LEU A 16 20.94 -0.49 16.45
N VAL A 17 22.11 -0.82 17.00
CA VAL A 17 23.43 -0.60 16.38
C VAL A 17 23.98 -1.89 15.79
N ALA A 18 23.28 -3.03 15.94
CA ALA A 18 23.71 -4.29 15.32
C ALA A 18 23.85 -4.13 13.79
N PRO A 19 24.92 -4.63 13.18
CA PRO A 19 25.06 -4.59 11.73
C PRO A 19 23.86 -5.26 11.07
N LEU A 20 23.41 -4.67 9.94
CA LEU A 20 22.31 -5.25 9.15
C LEU A 20 22.59 -6.71 8.83
N PRO A 21 21.60 -7.61 8.92
CA PRO A 21 21.81 -9.05 8.85
C PRO A 21 22.46 -9.47 7.53
N THR A 22 22.19 -8.76 6.42
CA THR A 22 22.84 -9.01 5.13
C THR A 22 23.04 -7.73 4.32
N PRO A 23 23.96 -7.75 3.34
CA PRO A 23 24.13 -6.66 2.38
C PRO A 23 22.83 -6.37 1.58
N TRP A 24 21.95 -7.36 1.39
CA TRP A 24 20.68 -7.19 0.70
C TRP A 24 19.75 -6.25 1.46
N VAL A 25 19.58 -6.44 2.76
CA VAL A 25 18.75 -5.55 3.61
C VAL A 25 19.24 -4.10 3.54
N GLY A 26 20.55 -3.88 3.61
CA GLY A 26 21.12 -2.53 3.45
C GLY A 26 20.80 -1.90 2.10
N ARG A 27 20.88 -2.68 1.02
CA ARG A 27 20.54 -2.22 -0.34
C ARG A 27 19.06 -1.89 -0.47
N VAL A 28 18.18 -2.72 0.09
CA VAL A 28 16.72 -2.48 0.10
C VAL A 28 16.38 -1.18 0.82
N LEU A 29 16.94 -0.95 2.01
CA LEU A 29 16.69 0.28 2.77
C LEU A 29 17.22 1.52 2.05
N ALA A 30 18.43 1.45 1.49
CA ALA A 30 19.01 2.54 0.72
C ALA A 30 18.18 2.82 -0.56
N ALA A 31 17.83 1.79 -1.32
CA ALA A 31 16.99 1.92 -2.50
C ALA A 31 15.60 2.46 -2.15
N GLY A 32 15.00 2.00 -1.06
CA GLY A 32 13.72 2.50 -0.55
C GLY A 32 13.75 4.00 -0.28
N ALA A 33 14.80 4.50 0.38
CA ALA A 33 14.98 5.93 0.64
C ALA A 33 15.17 6.73 -0.66
N VAL A 34 15.97 6.24 -1.60
CA VAL A 34 16.18 6.89 -2.90
C VAL A 34 14.89 6.94 -3.70
N ILE A 35 14.14 5.85 -3.76
CA ILE A 35 12.88 5.75 -4.49
C ILE A 35 11.86 6.76 -3.95
N ILE A 36 11.72 6.89 -2.62
CA ILE A 36 10.78 7.88 -2.05
C ILE A 36 11.24 9.31 -2.32
N ALA A 37 12.54 9.58 -2.27
CA ALA A 37 13.08 10.90 -2.62
C ALA A 37 12.79 11.24 -4.10
N LEU A 38 12.98 10.30 -5.02
CA LEU A 38 12.63 10.45 -6.43
C LEU A 38 11.11 10.67 -6.62
N ARG A 39 10.28 9.95 -5.87
CA ARG A 39 8.82 10.12 -5.90
C ARG A 39 8.38 11.51 -5.45
N LEU A 40 9.03 12.07 -4.43
CA LEU A 40 8.75 13.42 -3.94
C LEU A 40 9.24 14.50 -4.91
N TRP A 41 10.38 14.28 -5.53
CA TRP A 41 10.96 15.20 -6.51
C TRP A 41 10.16 15.20 -7.83
N TRP A 42 9.75 14.04 -8.34
CA TRP A 42 9.04 13.91 -9.60
C TRP A 42 7.50 13.93 -9.37
N SER A 43 6.94 15.11 -9.24
CA SER A 43 5.50 15.30 -9.10
C SER A 43 4.76 15.11 -10.42
N THR A 44 3.53 14.56 -10.36
CA THR A 44 2.64 14.38 -11.51
C THR A 44 1.20 14.55 -11.07
N SER A 45 0.36 15.15 -11.92
CA SER A 45 -1.08 15.40 -11.65
C SER A 45 -2.01 14.50 -12.47
N ALA A 46 -1.59 14.01 -13.65
CA ALA A 46 -2.40 13.19 -14.52
C ALA A 46 -2.06 11.70 -14.39
N LEU A 47 -3.03 10.82 -14.67
CA LEU A 47 -2.88 9.37 -14.54
C LEU A 47 -1.76 8.80 -15.43
N GLY A 48 -1.70 9.19 -16.70
CA GLY A 48 -0.67 8.68 -17.63
C GLY A 48 0.76 8.99 -17.18
N PRO A 49 1.14 10.27 -16.96
CA PRO A 49 2.45 10.62 -16.39
C PRO A 49 2.74 9.97 -15.04
N ARG A 50 1.72 9.84 -14.17
CA ARG A 50 1.88 9.14 -12.91
C ARG A 50 2.23 7.66 -13.13
N LEU A 51 1.52 7.00 -14.05
CA LEU A 51 1.75 5.60 -14.36
C LEU A 51 3.20 5.38 -14.85
N VAL A 52 3.65 6.21 -15.79
CA VAL A 52 5.04 6.13 -16.29
C VAL A 52 6.04 6.29 -15.16
N ARG A 53 5.88 7.32 -14.33
CA ARG A 53 6.74 7.54 -13.16
C ARG A 53 6.72 6.34 -12.21
N ASP A 54 5.55 5.88 -11.82
CA ASP A 54 5.41 4.82 -10.81
C ASP A 54 5.94 3.48 -11.35
N LEU A 55 5.77 3.17 -12.63
CA LEU A 55 6.40 2.01 -13.25
C LEU A 55 7.93 2.11 -13.29
N VAL A 56 8.48 3.29 -13.53
CA VAL A 56 9.94 3.48 -13.50
C VAL A 56 10.49 3.35 -12.09
N ILE A 57 9.98 4.13 -11.13
CA ILE A 57 10.60 4.22 -9.80
C ILE A 57 10.16 3.11 -8.84
N PHE A 58 8.90 2.61 -8.95
CA PHE A 58 8.36 1.61 -8.03
C PHE A 58 8.41 0.18 -8.58
N VAL A 59 8.61 -0.01 -9.89
CA VAL A 59 8.70 -1.35 -10.50
C VAL A 59 10.08 -1.60 -11.07
N ALA A 60 10.54 -0.75 -12.00
CA ALA A 60 11.80 -1.00 -12.71
C ALA A 60 13.00 -0.92 -11.76
N LEU A 61 13.09 0.09 -10.88
CA LEU A 61 14.21 0.21 -9.94
C LEU A 61 14.27 -0.95 -8.93
N PRO A 62 13.19 -1.32 -8.21
CA PRO A 62 13.19 -2.51 -7.36
C PRO A 62 13.48 -3.81 -8.11
N GLY A 63 12.88 -3.98 -9.31
CA GLY A 63 13.11 -5.15 -10.14
C GLY A 63 14.56 -5.30 -10.58
N LEU A 64 15.18 -4.22 -11.05
CA LEU A 64 16.60 -4.19 -11.41
C LEU A 64 17.50 -4.50 -10.22
N LEU A 65 17.18 -3.95 -9.03
CA LEU A 65 17.90 -4.25 -7.79
C LEU A 65 17.81 -5.75 -7.47
N ALA A 66 16.60 -6.31 -7.51
CA ALA A 66 16.36 -7.72 -7.23
C ALA A 66 17.12 -8.62 -8.21
N VAL A 67 17.03 -8.37 -9.51
CA VAL A 67 17.74 -9.12 -10.54
C VAL A 67 19.27 -9.02 -10.37
N ARG A 68 19.78 -7.79 -10.12
CA ARG A 68 21.23 -7.54 -10.01
C ARG A 68 21.88 -8.23 -8.81
N TYR A 69 21.13 -8.41 -7.72
CA TYR A 69 21.66 -8.90 -6.47
C TYR A 69 21.01 -10.21 -5.98
N GLY A 70 20.17 -10.83 -6.80
CA GLY A 70 19.51 -12.11 -6.49
C GLY A 70 18.49 -12.01 -5.34
N GLY A 71 17.87 -10.82 -5.15
CA GLY A 71 16.90 -10.62 -4.09
C GLY A 71 15.48 -11.04 -4.51
N ASP A 72 14.62 -11.26 -3.51
CA ASP A 72 13.20 -11.56 -3.73
C ASP A 72 12.35 -10.34 -3.31
N ILE A 73 11.47 -9.90 -4.20
CA ILE A 73 10.49 -8.82 -3.97
C ILE A 73 9.03 -9.29 -4.19
N GLY A 74 8.80 -10.59 -4.08
CA GLY A 74 7.46 -11.17 -4.06
C GLY A 74 6.74 -11.24 -5.41
N TRP A 75 7.43 -11.21 -6.53
CA TRP A 75 6.82 -11.31 -7.88
C TRP A 75 6.53 -12.77 -8.27
N ARG A 76 6.02 -13.55 -7.37
CA ARG A 76 5.66 -14.94 -7.65
C ARG A 76 4.16 -15.13 -7.59
N VAL A 77 3.66 -16.10 -8.35
CA VAL A 77 2.26 -16.51 -8.38
C VAL A 77 2.19 -18.00 -8.09
N ASP A 78 1.54 -18.37 -7.00
CA ASP A 78 1.27 -19.75 -6.63
C ASP A 78 -0.16 -19.89 -6.06
N ARG A 79 -0.58 -21.12 -5.75
CA ARG A 79 -1.93 -21.39 -5.23
C ARG A 79 -2.22 -20.67 -3.92
N THR A 80 -1.20 -20.52 -3.05
CA THR A 80 -1.35 -19.81 -1.77
C THR A 80 -1.55 -18.32 -2.00
N ALA A 81 -0.75 -17.71 -2.88
CA ALA A 81 -0.89 -16.31 -3.26
C ALA A 81 -2.27 -16.03 -3.89
N VAL A 82 -2.74 -16.87 -4.81
CA VAL A 82 -4.06 -16.73 -5.44
C VAL A 82 -5.19 -16.85 -4.42
N ARG A 83 -5.14 -17.86 -3.54
CA ARG A 83 -6.14 -18.02 -2.47
C ARG A 83 -6.16 -16.80 -1.55
N ASN A 84 -5.00 -16.35 -1.09
CA ASN A 84 -4.89 -15.20 -0.19
C ASN A 84 -5.30 -13.90 -0.89
N ALA A 85 -5.07 -13.76 -2.19
CA ALA A 85 -5.58 -12.64 -2.99
C ALA A 85 -7.12 -12.59 -2.98
N ALA A 86 -7.77 -13.73 -3.24
CA ALA A 86 -9.23 -13.81 -3.20
C ALA A 86 -9.79 -13.51 -1.81
N LEU A 87 -9.18 -14.06 -0.76
CA LEU A 87 -9.61 -13.82 0.62
C LEU A 87 -9.42 -12.36 1.04
N LEU A 88 -8.27 -11.77 0.73
CA LEU A 88 -7.99 -10.37 1.07
C LEU A 88 -8.90 -9.42 0.29
N ALA A 89 -9.10 -9.64 -1.01
CA ALA A 89 -10.02 -8.85 -1.82
C ALA A 89 -11.46 -8.93 -1.30
N ALA A 90 -11.94 -10.13 -0.94
CA ALA A 90 -13.25 -10.32 -0.34
C ALA A 90 -13.37 -9.62 1.02
N PHE A 91 -12.32 -9.66 1.85
CA PHE A 91 -12.29 -9.01 3.15
C PHE A 91 -12.35 -7.49 3.03
N VAL A 92 -11.62 -6.88 2.07
CA VAL A 92 -11.56 -5.42 1.94
C VAL A 92 -12.70 -4.82 1.11
N ALA A 93 -13.36 -5.60 0.26
CA ALA A 93 -14.45 -5.10 -0.61
C ALA A 93 -15.55 -4.33 0.14
N PRO A 94 -16.06 -4.79 1.30
CA PRO A 94 -17.06 -4.04 2.06
C PRO A 94 -16.60 -2.65 2.49
N PHE A 95 -15.31 -2.47 2.79
CA PHE A 95 -14.76 -1.16 3.17
C PHE A 95 -14.79 -0.18 2.00
N TYR A 96 -14.52 -0.63 0.77
CA TYR A 96 -14.67 0.19 -0.42
C TYR A 96 -16.14 0.55 -0.70
N VAL A 97 -17.07 -0.39 -0.49
CA VAL A 97 -18.51 -0.12 -0.63
C VAL A 97 -18.97 0.92 0.38
N VAL A 98 -18.62 0.78 1.66
CA VAL A 98 -18.94 1.76 2.70
C VAL A 98 -18.23 3.08 2.43
N GLY A 99 -16.93 3.05 2.12
CA GLY A 99 -16.13 4.23 1.81
C GLY A 99 -16.69 5.05 0.65
N SER A 100 -17.19 4.40 -0.40
CA SER A 100 -17.79 5.06 -1.57
C SER A 100 -19.05 5.89 -1.26
N THR A 101 -19.62 5.74 -0.06
CA THR A 101 -20.79 6.51 0.38
C THR A 101 -20.42 7.77 1.15
N LEU A 102 -19.18 7.88 1.63
CA LEU A 102 -18.73 8.99 2.46
C LEU A 102 -18.54 10.28 1.63
N PRO A 103 -19.05 11.43 2.08
CA PRO A 103 -18.93 12.69 1.36
C PRO A 103 -17.49 13.10 1.04
N THR A 104 -16.56 12.93 1.99
CA THR A 104 -15.14 13.27 1.80
C THR A 104 -14.45 12.39 0.76
N VAL A 105 -14.83 11.11 0.68
CA VAL A 105 -14.34 10.17 -0.34
C VAL A 105 -14.91 10.52 -1.71
N ARG A 106 -16.23 10.77 -1.81
CA ARG A 106 -16.88 11.16 -3.07
C ARG A 106 -16.39 12.49 -3.62
N ALA A 107 -15.97 13.40 -2.74
CA ALA A 107 -15.38 14.68 -3.15
C ALA A 107 -13.96 14.52 -3.74
N TYR A 108 -13.26 13.47 -3.40
CA TYR A 108 -11.89 13.21 -3.82
C TYR A 108 -11.82 12.26 -5.03
N TYR A 109 -12.67 11.22 -5.06
CA TYR A 109 -12.67 10.20 -6.11
C TYR A 109 -13.76 10.42 -7.16
N PRO A 110 -13.52 10.03 -8.43
CA PRO A 110 -12.28 9.46 -8.94
C PRO A 110 -11.15 10.49 -8.96
N ALA A 111 -9.95 10.08 -8.49
CA ALA A 111 -8.79 10.99 -8.42
C ALA A 111 -8.33 11.51 -9.79
N TRP A 112 -8.69 10.83 -10.86
CA TRP A 112 -8.52 11.25 -12.26
C TRP A 112 -9.84 11.15 -12.99
N ARG A 113 -10.16 12.17 -13.77
CA ARG A 113 -11.43 12.26 -14.49
C ARG A 113 -11.65 11.03 -15.38
N THR A 114 -12.83 10.44 -15.26
CA THR A 114 -13.34 9.35 -16.08
C THR A 114 -14.88 9.36 -16.02
N THR A 115 -15.52 8.57 -16.88
CA THR A 115 -16.98 8.32 -16.86
C THR A 115 -17.24 6.82 -16.87
N LEU A 116 -18.49 6.40 -16.73
CA LEU A 116 -18.88 4.99 -16.84
C LEU A 116 -18.96 4.48 -18.29
N ALA A 117 -18.71 5.32 -19.27
CA ALA A 117 -18.61 4.86 -20.67
C ALA A 117 -17.46 3.87 -20.79
N LEU A 118 -17.70 2.70 -21.39
CA LEU A 118 -16.73 1.60 -21.44
C LEU A 118 -15.38 2.03 -22.04
N GLY A 119 -15.41 2.87 -23.09
CA GLY A 119 -14.20 3.39 -23.73
C GLY A 119 -13.33 4.30 -22.86
N GLU A 120 -13.90 4.90 -21.82
CA GLU A 120 -13.18 5.75 -20.85
C GLU A 120 -12.85 4.97 -19.56
N PHE A 121 -13.82 4.22 -19.04
CA PHE A 121 -13.65 3.52 -17.77
C PHE A 121 -12.66 2.36 -17.87
N LEU A 122 -12.65 1.59 -18.96
CA LEU A 122 -11.75 0.43 -19.08
C LEU A 122 -10.26 0.81 -19.09
N PRO A 123 -9.80 1.78 -19.91
CA PRO A 123 -8.42 2.26 -19.82
C PRO A 123 -8.07 2.84 -18.45
N HIS A 124 -9.01 3.57 -17.83
CA HIS A 124 -8.84 4.09 -16.48
C HIS A 124 -8.66 2.97 -15.45
N ALA A 125 -9.52 1.95 -15.46
CA ALA A 125 -9.44 0.80 -14.57
C ALA A 125 -8.12 0.03 -14.72
N VAL A 126 -7.66 -0.19 -15.97
CA VAL A 126 -6.34 -0.78 -16.23
C VAL A 126 -5.23 0.08 -15.65
N GLY A 127 -5.30 1.41 -15.82
CA GLY A 127 -4.35 2.35 -15.22
C GLY A 127 -4.32 2.25 -13.69
N LEU A 128 -5.47 2.15 -13.03
CA LEU A 128 -5.57 2.00 -11.57
C LEU A 128 -4.93 0.68 -11.08
N VAL A 129 -5.17 -0.42 -11.78
CA VAL A 129 -4.55 -1.72 -11.45
C VAL A 129 -3.03 -1.64 -11.59
N LEU A 130 -2.52 -0.98 -12.63
CA LEU A 130 -1.08 -0.79 -12.81
C LEU A 130 -0.47 0.14 -11.77
N VAL A 131 -1.17 1.20 -11.36
CA VAL A 131 -0.75 2.07 -10.24
C VAL A 131 -0.71 1.29 -8.94
N ALA A 132 -1.72 0.44 -8.67
CA ALA A 132 -1.73 -0.44 -7.50
C ALA A 132 -0.56 -1.42 -7.55
N PHE A 133 -0.34 -2.12 -8.67
CA PHE A 133 0.79 -3.03 -8.84
C PHE A 133 2.13 -2.34 -8.57
N ALA A 134 2.32 -1.13 -9.11
CA ALA A 134 3.55 -0.37 -8.88
C ALA A 134 3.71 -0.02 -7.39
N ALA A 135 2.66 0.47 -6.73
CA ALA A 135 2.68 0.79 -5.31
C ALA A 135 2.99 -0.47 -4.47
N GLU A 136 2.31 -1.59 -4.75
CA GLU A 136 2.54 -2.84 -4.01
C GLU A 136 3.94 -3.40 -4.23
N THR A 137 4.52 -3.26 -5.42
CA THR A 137 5.91 -3.65 -5.68
C THR A 137 6.89 -2.87 -4.79
N TYR A 138 6.65 -1.59 -4.56
CA TYR A 138 7.51 -0.79 -3.67
C TYR A 138 7.23 -1.07 -2.19
N TYR A 139 5.99 -0.88 -1.75
CA TYR A 139 5.67 -0.94 -0.33
C TYR A 139 5.73 -2.37 0.23
N ARG A 140 5.12 -3.32 -0.44
CA ARG A 140 5.07 -4.74 0.01
C ARG A 140 6.17 -5.56 -0.59
N GLY A 141 6.52 -5.35 -1.86
CA GLY A 141 7.59 -6.08 -2.51
C GLY A 141 8.95 -5.71 -1.94
N LEU A 142 9.37 -4.46 -2.10
CA LEU A 142 10.69 -4.03 -1.65
C LEU A 142 10.77 -3.89 -0.13
N LEU A 143 9.84 -3.12 0.51
CA LEU A 143 9.94 -2.74 1.92
C LEU A 143 9.32 -3.75 2.91
N CYS A 144 8.74 -4.85 2.44
CA CYS A 144 8.22 -5.92 3.31
C CYS A 144 8.81 -7.28 2.89
N VAL A 145 8.42 -7.84 1.74
CA VAL A 145 8.94 -9.16 1.28
C VAL A 145 10.46 -9.11 1.09
N GLY A 146 10.99 -8.05 0.51
CA GLY A 146 12.43 -7.83 0.35
C GLY A 146 13.21 -7.73 1.68
N LEU A 147 12.51 -7.46 2.78
CA LEU A 147 13.10 -7.37 4.13
C LEU A 147 12.78 -8.60 5.00
N ARG A 148 12.33 -9.73 4.42
CA ARG A 148 11.93 -10.93 5.18
C ARG A 148 13.01 -11.48 6.11
N GLU A 149 14.27 -11.22 5.83
CA GLU A 149 15.40 -11.59 6.68
C GLU A 149 15.37 -10.91 8.06
N LEU A 150 14.66 -9.78 8.19
CA LEU A 150 14.41 -9.12 9.48
C LEU A 150 13.32 -9.84 10.32
N GLY A 151 12.75 -10.93 9.79
CA GLY A 151 11.61 -11.62 10.41
C GLY A 151 10.30 -10.86 10.26
N PRO A 152 9.23 -11.25 11.01
CA PRO A 152 7.89 -10.70 10.83
C PRO A 152 7.78 -9.21 11.13
N GLY A 153 8.74 -8.61 11.84
CA GLY A 153 8.78 -7.16 12.09
C GLY A 153 8.93 -6.32 10.82
N CYS A 154 9.37 -6.90 9.69
CA CYS A 154 9.50 -6.17 8.43
C CYS A 154 8.17 -5.60 7.92
N VAL A 155 7.02 -6.17 8.32
CA VAL A 155 5.69 -5.65 7.97
C VAL A 155 5.41 -4.26 8.56
N LEU A 156 6.22 -3.79 9.51
CA LEU A 156 6.10 -2.48 10.14
C LEU A 156 6.98 -1.40 9.48
N VAL A 157 7.81 -1.76 8.49
CA VAL A 157 8.70 -0.81 7.81
C VAL A 157 7.92 0.08 6.84
N SER A 158 7.10 -0.52 5.98
CA SER A 158 6.32 0.18 4.97
C SER A 158 5.23 1.11 5.53
N PRO A 159 4.48 0.79 6.61
CA PRO A 159 3.32 1.58 7.07
C PRO A 159 3.62 3.05 7.33
N VAL A 160 4.81 3.36 7.85
CA VAL A 160 5.20 4.76 8.14
C VAL A 160 5.30 5.57 6.85
N VAL A 161 6.01 5.03 5.86
CA VAL A 161 6.19 5.70 4.55
C VAL A 161 4.86 5.75 3.81
N TYR A 162 4.08 4.68 3.86
CA TYR A 162 2.77 4.58 3.21
C TYR A 162 1.78 5.61 3.77
N ALA A 163 1.67 5.73 5.09
CA ALA A 163 0.80 6.70 5.73
C ALA A 163 1.22 8.16 5.40
N LEU A 164 2.52 8.46 5.41
CA LEU A 164 3.01 9.78 5.00
C LEU A 164 2.65 10.13 3.55
N MET A 165 2.65 9.14 2.65
CA MET A 165 2.26 9.33 1.25
C MET A 165 0.75 9.45 1.05
N HIS A 166 -0.06 9.22 2.09
CA HIS A 166 -1.51 9.42 2.11
C HIS A 166 -1.92 10.81 2.61
N THR A 167 -0.98 11.67 3.00
CA THR A 167 -1.30 13.07 3.33
C THR A 167 -1.99 13.77 2.18
N GLY A 168 -3.09 14.49 2.48
CA GLY A 168 -3.93 15.14 1.46
C GLY A 168 -5.03 14.27 0.86
N LYS A 169 -5.14 13.01 1.25
CA LYS A 169 -6.27 12.13 0.92
C LYS A 169 -7.42 12.28 1.94
N PRO A 170 -8.61 11.70 1.67
CA PRO A 170 -9.72 11.74 2.61
C PRO A 170 -9.29 11.30 4.03
N PRO A 171 -9.75 11.98 5.09
CA PRO A 171 -9.27 11.70 6.46
C PRO A 171 -9.46 10.26 6.92
N VAL A 172 -10.56 9.61 6.51
CA VAL A 172 -10.80 8.19 6.79
C VAL A 172 -9.76 7.28 6.11
N GLU A 173 -9.34 7.62 4.90
CA GLU A 173 -8.32 6.88 4.17
C GLU A 173 -6.94 7.04 4.84
N LEU A 174 -6.61 8.27 5.28
CA LEU A 174 -5.38 8.51 6.03
C LEU A 174 -5.35 7.74 7.35
N LEU A 175 -6.48 7.71 8.09
CA LEU A 175 -6.62 6.95 9.33
C LEU A 175 -6.38 5.44 9.11
N LEU A 176 -6.90 4.90 8.02
CA LEU A 176 -6.82 3.48 7.69
C LEU A 176 -5.52 3.10 6.98
N ALA A 177 -4.75 4.05 6.46
CA ALA A 177 -3.56 3.78 5.65
C ALA A 177 -2.56 2.87 6.39
N GLY A 178 -2.16 3.22 7.61
CA GLY A 178 -1.22 2.42 8.39
C GLY A 178 -1.74 1.01 8.72
N PRO A 179 -2.92 0.86 9.35
CA PRO A 179 -3.52 -0.44 9.63
C PRO A 179 -3.69 -1.32 8.38
N THR A 180 -4.14 -0.75 7.27
CA THR A 180 -4.30 -1.48 6.01
C THR A 180 -2.95 -1.93 5.46
N ASP A 181 -1.91 -1.08 5.55
CA ASP A 181 -0.57 -1.43 5.11
C ASP A 181 0.00 -2.61 5.90
N VAL A 182 -0.18 -2.62 7.22
CA VAL A 182 0.22 -3.76 8.08
C VAL A 182 -0.52 -5.03 7.70
N LEU A 183 -1.85 -4.96 7.48
CA LEU A 183 -2.65 -6.12 7.06
C LEU A 183 -2.16 -6.68 5.73
N PHE A 184 -1.99 -5.83 4.72
CA PHE A 184 -1.51 -6.24 3.40
C PHE A 184 -0.09 -6.81 3.49
N GLY A 185 0.80 -6.12 4.21
CA GLY A 185 2.16 -6.59 4.45
C GLY A 185 2.22 -7.96 5.14
N ALA A 186 1.35 -8.21 6.13
CA ALA A 186 1.29 -9.49 6.82
C ALA A 186 0.81 -10.63 5.91
N VAL A 187 -0.20 -10.38 5.06
CA VAL A 187 -0.69 -11.38 4.09
C VAL A 187 0.37 -11.67 3.03
N ASP A 188 1.03 -10.63 2.51
CA ASP A 188 2.07 -10.77 1.49
C ASP A 188 3.33 -11.42 2.07
N TYR A 189 3.73 -11.07 3.29
CA TYR A 189 4.80 -11.74 4.01
C TYR A 189 4.56 -13.24 4.13
N ASN A 190 3.37 -13.66 4.57
CA ASN A 190 3.01 -15.06 4.71
C ASN A 190 2.91 -15.79 3.36
N SER A 191 2.46 -15.09 2.31
CA SER A 191 2.38 -15.62 0.95
C SER A 191 3.74 -15.67 0.26
N GLY A 192 4.69 -14.83 0.67
CA GLY A 192 5.92 -14.54 -0.07
C GLY A 192 5.64 -13.94 -1.45
N SER A 193 4.52 -13.23 -1.61
CA SER A 193 4.04 -12.69 -2.88
C SER A 193 3.25 -11.42 -2.65
N ILE A 194 3.40 -10.44 -3.52
CA ILE A 194 2.59 -9.20 -3.53
C ILE A 194 1.26 -9.37 -4.28
N LEU A 195 0.97 -10.55 -4.80
CA LEU A 195 -0.28 -10.78 -5.53
C LEU A 195 -1.51 -10.49 -4.67
N PRO A 196 -1.58 -10.88 -3.37
CA PRO A 196 -2.73 -10.60 -2.53
C PRO A 196 -3.03 -9.11 -2.41
N SER A 197 -2.05 -8.30 -2.04
CA SER A 197 -2.23 -6.85 -1.91
C SER A 197 -2.50 -6.19 -3.25
N THR A 198 -1.81 -6.58 -4.31
CA THR A 198 -2.01 -6.04 -5.67
C THR A 198 -3.45 -6.25 -6.15
N VAL A 199 -4.00 -7.44 -5.97
CA VAL A 199 -5.38 -7.75 -6.39
C VAL A 199 -6.39 -7.00 -5.50
N ALA A 200 -6.20 -7.04 -4.18
CA ALA A 200 -7.10 -6.37 -3.25
C ALA A 200 -7.13 -4.84 -3.45
N HIS A 201 -5.96 -4.22 -3.60
CA HIS A 201 -5.82 -2.78 -3.82
C HIS A 201 -6.31 -2.38 -5.21
N GLY A 202 -5.85 -3.05 -6.27
CA GLY A 202 -6.23 -2.73 -7.64
C GLY A 202 -7.72 -2.91 -7.89
N ALA A 203 -8.30 -4.05 -7.49
CA ALA A 203 -9.74 -4.27 -7.59
C ALA A 203 -10.53 -3.29 -6.70
N GLY A 204 -10.01 -2.98 -5.51
CA GLY A 204 -10.61 -2.01 -4.61
C GLY A 204 -10.68 -0.60 -5.20
N LEU A 205 -9.61 -0.10 -5.81
CA LEU A 205 -9.59 1.20 -6.49
C LEU A 205 -10.59 1.26 -7.65
N VAL A 206 -10.61 0.22 -8.48
CA VAL A 206 -11.57 0.13 -9.60
C VAL A 206 -13.01 0.10 -9.09
N LEU A 207 -13.28 -0.69 -8.04
CA LEU A 207 -14.59 -0.76 -7.40
C LEU A 207 -14.99 0.61 -6.80
N LEU A 208 -14.08 1.28 -6.11
CA LEU A 208 -14.31 2.59 -5.51
C LEU A 208 -14.71 3.62 -6.56
N ASP A 209 -13.90 3.77 -7.63
CA ASP A 209 -14.18 4.74 -8.69
C ASP A 209 -15.49 4.41 -9.42
N TYR A 210 -15.78 3.13 -9.66
CA TYR A 210 -17.05 2.69 -10.22
C TYR A 210 -18.26 3.08 -9.34
N LEU A 211 -18.13 2.93 -8.01
CA LEU A 211 -19.22 3.23 -7.08
C LEU A 211 -19.41 4.73 -6.86
N VAL A 212 -18.35 5.53 -6.81
CA VAL A 212 -18.47 6.98 -6.62
C VAL A 212 -19.03 7.70 -7.85
N LEU A 213 -18.91 7.10 -9.04
CA LEU A 213 -19.54 7.59 -10.27
C LEU A 213 -21.05 7.28 -10.36
N ARG A 214 -21.61 6.59 -9.37
CA ARG A 214 -23.03 6.24 -9.25
C ARG A 214 -23.64 6.84 -7.99
N ASP A 215 -24.95 6.74 -7.89
CA ASP A 215 -25.63 7.02 -6.62
C ASP A 215 -25.13 6.04 -5.53
N PRO A 216 -25.04 6.49 -4.28
CA PRO A 216 -24.59 5.65 -3.18
C PRO A 216 -25.44 4.37 -3.02
N VAL A 217 -24.78 3.21 -2.93
CA VAL A 217 -25.47 1.92 -2.72
C VAL A 217 -26.12 1.84 -1.35
N ILE A 218 -25.50 2.47 -0.35
CA ILE A 218 -26.02 2.57 1.02
C ILE A 218 -26.34 4.03 1.28
N PRO A 219 -27.51 4.37 1.89
CA PRO A 219 -27.83 5.75 2.24
C PRO A 219 -26.72 6.39 3.09
N PRO A 220 -26.14 7.55 2.66
CA PRO A 220 -25.01 8.16 3.35
C PRO A 220 -25.30 8.53 4.81
N ASP A 221 -26.51 8.97 5.13
CA ASP A 221 -26.98 9.30 6.48
C ASP A 221 -26.87 8.11 7.44
N ARG A 222 -27.19 6.90 6.99
CA ARG A 222 -27.04 5.68 7.79
C ARG A 222 -25.57 5.35 8.08
N VAL A 223 -24.72 5.49 7.06
CA VAL A 223 -23.27 5.24 7.21
C VAL A 223 -22.67 6.27 8.16
N LEU A 224 -22.97 7.55 7.95
CA LEU A 224 -22.48 8.64 8.81
C LEU A 224 -22.95 8.46 10.27
N ALA A 225 -24.23 8.10 10.49
CA ALA A 225 -24.73 7.83 11.83
C ALA A 225 -23.99 6.67 12.52
N SER A 226 -23.64 5.61 11.78
CA SER A 226 -22.92 4.45 12.29
C SER A 226 -21.46 4.73 12.58
N LEU A 227 -20.83 5.65 11.84
CA LEU A 227 -19.41 5.97 11.94
C LEU A 227 -19.10 7.25 12.71
N ARG A 228 -20.11 7.94 13.27
CA ARG A 228 -19.95 9.22 14.01
C ARG A 228 -18.98 9.16 15.21
N TRP A 229 -18.61 7.97 15.64
CA TRP A 229 -17.63 7.76 16.70
C TRP A 229 -16.17 7.87 16.24
N LEU A 230 -15.92 7.83 14.92
CA LEU A 230 -14.59 8.02 14.38
C LEU A 230 -14.10 9.46 14.62
N PRO A 231 -12.82 9.64 15.01
CA PRO A 231 -12.26 10.95 15.35
C PRO A 231 -11.83 11.75 14.10
N VAL A 232 -12.46 11.51 12.94
CA VAL A 232 -12.10 12.16 11.66
C VAL A 232 -13.34 12.60 10.90
N PRO A 233 -13.28 13.66 10.08
CA PRO A 233 -14.33 14.01 9.12
C PRO A 233 -14.59 12.87 8.13
N LEU A 234 -15.87 12.61 7.86
CA LEU A 234 -16.33 11.52 6.99
C LEU A 234 -16.88 12.02 5.66
#